data_83fd8c82eb856f5553868309a0769724
#
_entry.id   83fd8c82eb856f5553868309a0769724
#
_cell.length_a   1.000
_cell.length_b   1.000
_cell.length_c   1.000
_cell.angle_alpha   90.00
_cell.angle_beta   90.00
_cell.angle_gamma   90.00
#
_symmetry.space_group_name_H-M   'P 1'
#
loop_
_entity.id
_entity.type
_entity.pdbx_description
1 polymer ?
#
loop_
_entity_poly.entity_id
_entity_poly.type
_entity_poly.pdbx_seq_one_letter_code
_entity_poly.pdbx_strand_id
1 'polypeptide(L)'
;VREDRVLLRGGRLEDRLRDCIRELAAGPLTGGVPAVPERTTLKRAFLDPWGLAWLDFNRGLLGRRSPGDYEEWLAVASLVRTVCDNFPEIREIRIMVEGQVVVSLNGYIDLEEPLSSDDFPLMPVSGGF
;
A
#
# COMPACT_ATOMS: atom_id res chain seq x y z
N VAL A 1 1.20 14.72 22.40
CA VAL A 1 1.76 13.48 22.33
C VAL A 1 1.47 12.80 21.07
N ARG A 2 0.24 12.80 20.69
CA ARG A 2 -0.11 12.17 19.54
C ARG A 2 0.47 12.86 18.38
N GLU A 3 0.45 14.14 18.32
CA GLU A 3 1.01 14.84 17.24
C GLU A 3 2.46 14.65 17.20
N ASP A 4 3.08 14.56 18.36
CA ASP A 4 4.50 14.37 18.39
C ASP A 4 4.84 13.08 17.74
N ARG A 5 4.02 12.07 17.97
CA ARG A 5 4.28 10.83 17.33
C ARG A 5 4.15 10.98 15.86
N VAL A 6 3.12 11.70 15.44
CA VAL A 6 2.90 11.88 14.06
C VAL A 6 4.07 12.56 13.41
N LEU A 7 4.60 13.56 14.02
CA LEU A 7 5.71 14.23 13.45
C LEU A 7 6.95 13.40 13.45
N LEU A 8 7.16 12.69 14.53
CA LEU A 8 8.34 11.92 14.61
C LEU A 8 8.29 10.74 13.76
N ARG A 9 7.10 10.45 13.33
CA ARG A 9 7.00 9.28 12.75
C ARG A 9 7.59 9.23 11.51
N GLY A 10 7.96 10.29 10.92
CA GLY A 10 8.66 10.24 9.71
C GLY A 10 9.64 9.13 9.83
N GLY A 11 10.39 9.01 10.91
CA GLY A 11 11.35 7.94 11.01
C GLY A 11 10.74 6.62 11.37
N ARG A 12 10.13 6.55 12.55
CA ARG A 12 9.68 5.30 13.03
C ARG A 12 8.53 4.69 12.26
N LEU A 13 7.55 5.50 11.93
CA LEU A 13 6.43 5.01 11.19
C LEU A 13 6.87 4.57 9.80
N GLU A 14 7.73 5.36 9.18
CA GLU A 14 8.22 5.04 7.86
C GLU A 14 8.95 3.70 7.86
N ASP A 15 9.74 3.43 8.87
CA ASP A 15 10.45 2.17 8.96
C ASP A 15 9.50 1.00 9.15
N ARG A 16 8.47 1.18 9.96
CA ARG A 16 7.50 0.13 10.18
C ARG A 16 6.70 -0.14 8.92
N LEU A 17 6.36 0.90 8.20
CA LEU A 17 5.66 0.75 6.94
C LEU A 17 6.55 0.05 5.93
N ARG A 18 7.82 0.42 5.89
CA ARG A 18 8.76 -0.18 4.96
C ARG A 18 8.88 -1.68 5.20
N ASP A 19 8.92 -2.09 6.47
CA ASP A 19 8.98 -3.50 6.80
C ASP A 19 7.70 -4.21 6.40
N CYS A 20 6.56 -3.57 6.59
CA CYS A 20 5.29 -4.14 6.25
C CYS A 20 5.20 -4.38 4.73
N ILE A 21 5.64 -3.41 3.94
CA ILE A 21 5.63 -3.55 2.50
C ILE A 21 6.60 -4.63 2.05
N ARG A 22 7.74 -4.72 2.73
CA ARG A 22 8.71 -5.75 2.38
C ARG A 22 8.12 -7.14 2.59
N GLU A 23 7.38 -7.33 3.67
CA GLU A 23 6.76 -8.61 3.92
C GLU A 23 5.68 -8.91 2.89
N LEU A 24 4.92 -7.89 2.51
CA LEU A 24 3.88 -8.08 1.53
C LEU A 24 4.48 -8.49 0.18
N ALA A 25 5.58 -7.85 -0.18
CA ALA A 25 6.25 -8.15 -1.46
C ALA A 25 6.94 -9.51 -1.44
N ALA A 26 7.30 -10.00 -0.26
CA ALA A 26 7.94 -11.30 -0.16
C ALA A 26 6.93 -12.45 -0.33
N GLY A 27 5.67 -12.17 -0.11
CA GLY A 27 4.64 -13.19 -0.26
C GLY A 27 4.43 -14.00 1.00
N PRO A 28 3.46 -14.88 0.98
CA PRO A 28 3.15 -15.68 2.15
C PRO A 28 4.24 -16.69 2.44
N LEU A 29 4.38 -17.02 3.70
CA LEU A 29 5.38 -17.98 4.13
C LEU A 29 5.14 -19.36 3.53
N THR A 30 3.92 -19.64 3.15
CA THR A 30 3.61 -20.94 2.60
C THR A 30 3.93 -21.05 1.12
N GLY A 31 4.56 -20.02 0.57
CA GLY A 31 5.01 -20.13 -0.80
C GLY A 31 4.04 -19.65 -1.87
N GLY A 32 3.05 -18.92 -1.51
CA GLY A 32 2.14 -18.37 -2.51
C GLY A 32 2.76 -17.20 -3.24
N VAL A 33 2.04 -16.71 -4.23
CA VAL A 33 2.50 -15.58 -5.02
C VAL A 33 2.23 -14.28 -4.27
N PRO A 34 3.16 -13.36 -4.23
CA PRO A 34 2.92 -12.09 -3.56
C PRO A 34 1.82 -11.30 -4.24
N ALA A 35 1.09 -10.53 -3.46
CA ALA A 35 0.02 -9.70 -4.00
C ALA A 35 0.57 -8.49 -4.75
N VAL A 36 1.76 -8.04 -4.40
CA VAL A 36 2.41 -6.93 -5.10
C VAL A 36 3.69 -7.46 -5.72
N PRO A 37 4.25 -6.79 -6.73
CA PRO A 37 5.48 -7.27 -7.35
C PRO A 37 6.61 -7.38 -6.33
N GLU A 38 7.44 -8.38 -6.49
CA GLU A 38 8.51 -8.65 -5.55
C GLU A 38 9.48 -7.51 -5.37
N ARG A 39 9.62 -6.67 -6.36
CA ARG A 39 10.59 -5.58 -6.27
C ARG A 39 9.99 -4.31 -5.71
N THR A 40 8.76 -4.38 -5.21
CA THR A 40 8.12 -3.21 -4.62
C THR A 40 8.81 -2.86 -3.31
N THR A 41 9.24 -1.62 -3.20
CA THR A 41 9.75 -1.10 -1.92
C THR A 41 9.15 0.26 -1.67
N LEU A 42 9.00 0.59 -0.40
CA LEU A 42 8.52 1.90 -0.01
C LEU A 42 9.71 2.81 0.17
N LYS A 43 9.74 3.91 -0.59
CA LYS A 43 10.84 4.85 -0.51
C LYS A 43 10.63 5.85 0.61
N ARG A 44 9.45 6.40 0.73
CA ARG A 44 9.17 7.41 1.74
C ARG A 44 7.70 7.36 2.08
N ALA A 45 7.35 7.87 3.25
CA ALA A 45 5.96 7.98 3.65
C ALA A 45 5.76 9.23 4.47
N PHE A 46 4.60 9.86 4.31
CA PHE A 46 4.24 11.02 5.08
C PHE A 46 2.82 10.80 5.59
N LEU A 47 2.57 11.23 6.81
CA LEU A 47 1.24 11.12 7.38
C LEU A 47 0.79 12.50 7.81
N ASP A 48 -0.36 12.94 7.33
CA ASP A 48 -0.88 14.22 7.74
C ASP A 48 -1.70 14.08 9.03
N PRO A 49 -2.09 15.18 9.65
CA PRO A 49 -2.81 15.10 10.94
C PRO A 49 -4.19 14.46 10.85
N TRP A 50 -4.74 14.33 9.66
CA TRP A 50 -6.07 13.77 9.52
C TRP A 50 -6.07 12.30 9.16
N GLY A 51 -4.91 11.69 9.07
CA GLY A 51 -4.81 10.27 8.82
C GLY A 51 -4.60 9.88 7.37
N LEU A 52 -4.28 10.84 6.52
CA LEU A 52 -3.97 10.52 5.13
C LEU A 52 -2.47 10.26 5.01
N ALA A 53 -2.10 9.11 4.55
CA ALA A 53 -0.71 8.75 4.36
C ALA A 53 -0.36 8.80 2.89
N TRP A 54 0.76 9.43 2.57
CA TRP A 54 1.28 9.49 1.21
C TRP A 54 2.40 8.47 1.17
N LEU A 55 2.22 7.42 0.37
CA LEU A 55 3.19 6.32 0.30
C LEU A 55 3.87 6.37 -1.05
N ASP A 56 5.18 6.60 -1.03
CA ASP A 56 5.95 6.77 -2.24
C ASP A 56 6.75 5.50 -2.49
N PHE A 57 6.40 4.78 -3.54
CA PHE A 57 7.02 3.52 -3.86
C PHE A 57 8.04 3.66 -4.98
N ASN A 58 8.89 2.68 -5.11
CA ASN A 58 9.80 2.64 -6.22
C ASN A 58 9.05 2.14 -7.45
N ARG A 59 9.72 2.19 -8.59
CA ARG A 59 9.15 1.75 -9.83
C ARG A 59 8.79 0.28 -9.82
N GLY A 60 9.31 -0.49 -8.89
CA GLY A 60 9.00 -1.91 -8.79
C GLY A 60 7.52 -2.19 -8.63
N LEU A 61 6.77 -1.24 -8.05
CA LEU A 61 5.33 -1.43 -7.91
C LEU A 61 4.66 -1.57 -9.28
N LEU A 62 5.21 -0.96 -10.31
CA LEU A 62 4.65 -1.04 -11.64
C LEU A 62 5.19 -2.21 -12.44
N GLY A 63 6.02 -3.00 -11.88
CA GLY A 63 6.87 -3.91 -12.59
C GLY A 63 6.30 -5.09 -13.30
N ARG A 64 5.05 -5.40 -13.23
CA ARG A 64 4.59 -6.52 -13.90
C ARG A 64 4.26 -6.20 -15.22
N ARG A 65 4.45 -7.01 -16.17
CA ARG A 65 4.27 -6.75 -17.41
C ARG A 65 2.95 -7.04 -17.81
N SER A 66 2.23 -7.81 -17.69
CA SER A 66 0.99 -8.08 -18.30
C SER A 66 -0.07 -8.31 -17.31
N PRO A 67 -0.33 -7.41 -16.46
CA PRO A 67 -1.27 -7.62 -15.43
C PRO A 67 -2.64 -7.43 -15.96
N GLY A 68 -3.54 -8.12 -15.47
CA GLY A 68 -4.93 -7.90 -15.76
C GLY A 68 -5.51 -6.99 -14.72
N ASP A 69 -6.80 -6.72 -14.84
CA ASP A 69 -7.49 -5.86 -13.90
C ASP A 69 -7.51 -6.51 -12.52
N TYR A 70 -7.62 -7.83 -12.45
CA TYR A 70 -7.64 -8.50 -11.16
C TYR A 70 -6.31 -8.34 -10.45
N GLU A 71 -5.21 -8.40 -11.18
CA GLU A 71 -3.90 -8.28 -10.55
C GLU A 71 -3.67 -6.87 -10.04
N GLU A 72 -4.13 -5.87 -10.79
CA GLU A 72 -4.01 -4.50 -10.30
C GLU A 72 -4.90 -4.32 -9.07
N TRP A 73 -6.13 -4.86 -9.11
CA TRP A 73 -7.02 -4.75 -7.98
C TRP A 73 -6.41 -5.42 -6.75
N LEU A 74 -5.83 -6.59 -6.93
CA LEU A 74 -5.25 -7.32 -5.83
C LEU A 74 -4.09 -6.55 -5.21
N ALA A 75 -3.23 -5.97 -6.04
CA ALA A 75 -2.10 -5.22 -5.54
C ALA A 75 -2.57 -4.00 -4.74
N VAL A 76 -3.50 -3.24 -5.29
CA VAL A 76 -3.98 -2.03 -4.63
C VAL A 76 -4.76 -2.38 -3.37
N ALA A 77 -5.65 -3.36 -3.46
CA ALA A 77 -6.45 -3.77 -2.31
C ALA A 77 -5.55 -4.28 -1.19
N SER A 78 -4.54 -5.06 -1.53
CA SER A 78 -3.63 -5.60 -0.53
C SER A 78 -2.83 -4.51 0.14
N LEU A 79 -2.34 -3.54 -0.63
CA LEU A 79 -1.61 -2.44 -0.05
C LEU A 79 -2.50 -1.64 0.89
N VAL A 80 -3.67 -1.26 0.41
CA VAL A 80 -4.56 -0.41 1.19
C VAL A 80 -5.00 -1.12 2.48
N ARG A 81 -5.46 -2.35 2.34
CA ARG A 81 -5.95 -3.06 3.51
C ARG A 81 -4.84 -3.38 4.50
N THR A 82 -3.69 -3.80 4.00
CA THR A 82 -2.59 -4.15 4.88
C THR A 82 -2.14 -2.92 5.67
N VAL A 83 -2.01 -1.79 5.00
CA VAL A 83 -1.56 -0.59 5.69
C VAL A 83 -2.64 -0.06 6.63
N CYS A 84 -3.86 0.07 6.16
CA CYS A 84 -4.91 0.64 7.00
C CYS A 84 -5.28 -0.27 8.17
N ASP A 85 -5.23 -1.58 7.97
CA ASP A 85 -5.60 -2.49 9.03
C ASP A 85 -4.50 -2.63 10.09
N ASN A 86 -3.26 -2.43 9.70
CA ASN A 86 -2.15 -2.58 10.65
C ASN A 86 -1.67 -1.28 11.26
N PHE A 87 -2.10 -0.16 10.74
CA PHE A 87 -1.66 1.15 11.24
C PHE A 87 -2.90 1.99 11.53
N PRO A 88 -3.43 1.91 12.74
CA PRO A 88 -4.70 2.59 13.04
C PRO A 88 -4.67 4.10 12.81
N GLU A 89 -3.50 4.71 12.86
CA GLU A 89 -3.40 6.13 12.63
C GLU A 89 -3.55 6.49 11.16
N ILE A 90 -3.50 5.50 10.26
CA ILE A 90 -3.64 5.74 8.83
C ILE A 90 -5.06 5.37 8.42
N ARG A 91 -5.81 6.36 7.96
CA ARG A 91 -7.20 6.15 7.57
C ARG A 91 -7.37 6.05 6.07
N GLU A 92 -6.52 6.77 5.34
CA GLU A 92 -6.58 6.75 3.89
C GLU A 92 -5.16 6.82 3.36
N ILE A 93 -4.94 6.36 2.15
CA ILE A 93 -3.61 6.45 1.56
C ILE A 93 -3.69 7.00 0.14
N ARG A 94 -2.62 7.66 -0.28
CA ARG A 94 -2.40 8.04 -1.65
C ARG A 94 -1.14 7.35 -2.10
N ILE A 95 -1.19 6.74 -3.28
CA ILE A 95 -0.07 5.98 -3.81
C ILE A 95 0.71 6.84 -4.78
N MET A 96 2.02 6.90 -4.56
CA MET A 96 2.93 7.61 -5.44
C MET A 96 3.97 6.63 -5.93
N VAL A 97 4.56 6.90 -7.06
CA VAL A 97 5.66 6.10 -7.57
C VAL A 97 6.74 7.07 -8.02
N GLU A 98 7.93 6.88 -7.50
CA GLU A 98 9.09 7.73 -7.81
C GLU A 98 8.77 9.20 -7.61
N GLY A 99 8.07 9.49 -6.52
CA GLY A 99 7.80 10.87 -6.13
C GLY A 99 6.61 11.51 -6.80
N GLN A 100 5.85 10.77 -7.60
CA GLN A 100 4.73 11.35 -8.31
C GLN A 100 3.46 10.57 -8.08
N VAL A 101 2.35 11.28 -7.94
CA VAL A 101 1.05 10.63 -7.81
C VAL A 101 0.74 9.99 -9.15
N VAL A 102 0.30 8.73 -9.12
CA VAL A 102 0.00 8.02 -10.34
C VAL A 102 -1.51 7.89 -10.49
N VAL A 103 -1.97 7.86 -11.73
CA VAL A 103 -3.37 7.75 -12.02
C VAL A 103 -3.86 6.32 -11.79
N SER A 104 -3.04 5.36 -12.14
CA SER A 104 -3.36 3.95 -11.94
C SER A 104 -2.07 3.18 -12.09
N LEU A 105 -2.07 1.89 -11.77
CA LEU A 105 -0.88 1.08 -12.04
C LEU A 105 -0.90 0.56 -13.47
N ASN A 106 -2.08 0.15 -13.93
CA ASN A 106 -2.21 -0.38 -15.27
C ASN A 106 -3.51 -0.01 -15.93
N GLY A 107 -4.15 1.04 -15.46
CA GLY A 107 -5.32 1.58 -16.11
C GLY A 107 -6.65 1.10 -15.59
N TYR A 108 -6.68 0.28 -14.54
CA TYR A 108 -7.94 -0.28 -14.09
C TYR A 108 -8.47 0.34 -12.80
N ILE A 109 -7.61 0.78 -11.92
CA ILE A 109 -8.04 1.33 -10.63
C ILE A 109 -7.61 2.79 -10.55
N ASP A 110 -8.56 3.68 -10.25
CA ASP A 110 -8.26 5.09 -10.13
C ASP A 110 -7.51 5.35 -8.83
N LEU A 111 -6.30 5.82 -8.92
CA LEU A 111 -5.46 6.11 -7.77
C LEU A 111 -5.33 7.61 -7.51
N GLU A 112 -6.10 8.42 -8.21
CA GLU A 112 -6.00 9.86 -8.02
C GLU A 112 -6.68 10.32 -6.74
N GLU A 113 -7.61 9.55 -6.22
CA GLU A 113 -8.30 9.90 -4.99
C GLU A 113 -7.74 9.08 -3.85
N PRO A 114 -7.82 9.58 -2.63
CA PRO A 114 -7.37 8.78 -1.49
C PRO A 114 -8.18 7.50 -1.37
N LEU A 115 -7.53 6.45 -0.92
CA LEU A 115 -8.13 5.13 -0.81
C LEU A 115 -8.16 4.69 0.65
N SER A 116 -9.19 3.95 1.02
CA SER A 116 -9.29 3.42 2.38
C SER A 116 -9.70 1.96 2.33
N SER A 117 -9.64 1.29 3.46
CA SER A 117 -10.06 -0.10 3.54
C SER A 117 -11.49 -0.31 3.11
N ASP A 118 -12.33 0.72 3.29
CA ASP A 118 -13.73 0.59 2.91
C ASP A 118 -13.91 0.44 1.41
N ASP A 119 -12.93 0.90 0.64
CA ASP A 119 -13.01 0.77 -0.81
C ASP A 119 -12.72 -0.66 -1.25
N PHE A 120 -12.15 -1.49 -0.37
CA PHE A 120 -11.73 -2.83 -0.72
C PHE A 120 -12.18 -3.80 0.37
N PRO A 121 -13.44 -4.18 0.38
CA PRO A 121 -13.92 -5.07 1.43
C PRO A 121 -13.26 -6.43 1.33
N LEU A 122 -13.27 -7.15 2.43
CA LEU A 122 -12.65 -8.45 2.45
C LEU A 122 -13.26 -9.36 1.41
N MET A 123 -12.41 -10.15 0.80
CA MET A 123 -12.87 -11.09 -0.19
C MET A 123 -13.60 -12.23 0.50
N PRO A 124 -14.73 -12.57 0.02
CA PRO A 124 -15.45 -13.64 0.66
C PRO A 124 -14.74 -14.93 0.57
N VAL A 125 -14.02 -15.14 -0.38
CA VAL A 125 -13.35 -16.28 -0.51
C VAL A 125 -12.20 -16.39 0.03
N SER A 126 -11.85 -15.71 0.21
CA SER A 126 -10.67 -15.79 0.57
C SER A 126 -10.41 -16.46 1.53
N GLY A 127 -11.06 -16.59 1.26
CA GLY A 127 -10.76 -16.78 1.79
C GLY A 127 -10.72 -17.52 2.03
N GLY A 128 -11.13 -17.64 1.82
CA GLY A 128 -11.01 -18.06 1.97
C GLY A 128 -10.92 -18.64 2.11
N PHE A 129 -11.10 -18.73 2.08
CA PHE A 129 -10.84 -19.12 2.10
C PHE A 129 -10.63 -19.54 2.36
#